data_faa15fecd40ef00e18281308e7be3e03
#
_entry.id   faa15fecd40ef00e18281308e7be3e03
#
_cell.length_a   1.000
_cell.length_b   1.000
_cell.length_c   1.000
_cell.angle_alpha   90.00
_cell.angle_beta   90.00
_cell.angle_gamma   90.00
#
_symmetry.space_group_name_H-M   'P 1'
#
loop_
_entity.id
_entity.type
_entity.pdbx_description
1 polymer ?
#
loop_
_entity_poly.entity_id
_entity_poly.type
_entity_poly.pdbx_seq_one_letter_code
_entity_poly.pdbx_strand_id
1 'polypeptide(L)'
;MEETRRVRERSEPRAAAEPATTAGKKVATRRAAPAKAKTPPLRGMARSFAVLEYLAVNPGRVVDVTRGLGLPWATVHRTVIQLEKAGFLHRDEHTNQYQIGSRLWHIGSAYLASHRVLRAAMPYLAQIEESEGIVVQITERIGNLAVAVYSAQRLAEDITKAHYGYHFPLHCGSKGQILLAYEDPDFIDAYLRRDLERLTSETITDPAVLRAELVKIRSAGMALTVADVQPFTGSMSAPIRSAGGRVVASLCFIFRKVLLRNETRREELQDQLMHMAHSIAIDLGWRPDQG
;
A
#
# COMPACT_ATOMS: atom_id res chain seq x y z
N MET A 1 -45.05 35.59 -37.60
CA MET A 1 -46.45 35.10 -37.75
C MET A 1 -46.65 34.15 -36.60
N GLU A 2 -47.16 34.70 -35.56
CA GLU A 2 -48.56 34.53 -35.09
C GLU A 2 -48.70 33.18 -34.39
N GLU A 3 -49.20 33.00 -33.26
CA GLU A 3 -49.93 33.80 -32.26
C GLU A 3 -50.58 32.79 -31.30
N THR A 4 -50.40 33.04 -29.99
CA THR A 4 -51.45 33.27 -29.01
C THR A 4 -52.37 32.05 -28.67
N ARG A 5 -52.62 31.70 -27.44
CA ARG A 5 -53.39 32.28 -26.36
C ARG A 5 -53.71 31.17 -25.33
N ARG A 6 -53.41 31.39 -24.07
CA ARG A 6 -54.27 31.76 -22.93
C ARG A 6 -55.54 30.88 -22.73
N VAL A 7 -55.74 30.44 -21.50
CA VAL A 7 -56.75 30.82 -20.50
C VAL A 7 -56.83 29.72 -19.41
N ARG A 8 -56.52 29.96 -18.12
CA ARG A 8 -57.34 30.24 -16.93
C ARG A 8 -58.47 29.21 -16.72
N GLU A 9 -58.76 28.69 -15.57
CA GLU A 9 -59.09 29.21 -14.24
C GLU A 9 -59.34 28.06 -13.22
N ARG A 10 -58.88 28.26 -11.97
CA ARG A 10 -59.58 28.21 -10.69
C ARG A 10 -60.43 27.00 -10.28
N SER A 11 -60.16 26.43 -9.14
CA SER A 11 -60.85 26.77 -7.86
C SER A 11 -60.52 25.74 -6.76
N GLU A 12 -60.10 26.23 -5.63
CA GLU A 12 -60.29 25.61 -4.28
C GLU A 12 -61.79 25.60 -3.91
N PRO A 13 -62.23 24.83 -2.87
CA PRO A 13 -61.88 25.11 -1.49
C PRO A 13 -61.97 23.94 -0.46
N ARG A 14 -61.30 24.15 0.70
CA ARG A 14 -61.70 23.99 2.11
C ARG A 14 -62.33 22.65 2.57
N ALA A 15 -62.04 22.04 3.65
CA ALA A 15 -61.63 22.38 5.01
C ALA A 15 -61.76 21.16 5.96
N ALA A 16 -61.04 21.19 7.09
CA ALA A 16 -61.35 20.65 8.40
C ALA A 16 -61.08 19.14 8.64
N ALA A 17 -60.40 18.65 9.65
CA ALA A 17 -60.27 18.97 11.04
C ALA A 17 -59.16 18.08 11.64
N GLU A 18 -58.41 18.62 12.60
CA GLU A 18 -57.64 17.86 13.58
C GLU A 18 -58.54 17.10 14.54
N PRO A 19 -58.07 16.08 15.33
CA PRO A 19 -57.23 16.40 16.49
C PRO A 19 -56.15 15.37 16.91
N ALA A 20 -55.12 15.90 17.50
CA ALA A 20 -54.47 15.62 18.77
C ALA A 20 -53.77 14.26 19.08
N THR A 21 -52.46 14.39 19.34
CA THR A 21 -51.72 13.88 20.50
C THR A 21 -51.26 12.42 20.48
N THR A 22 -49.97 12.20 20.34
CA THR A 22 -49.17 11.65 21.43
C THR A 22 -47.64 11.83 21.17
N ALA A 23 -47.00 12.52 22.09
CA ALA A 23 -45.57 12.77 22.14
C ALA A 23 -44.79 11.48 22.41
N GLY A 24 -44.07 10.98 21.42
CA GLY A 24 -43.07 9.93 21.58
C GLY A 24 -41.67 10.58 21.65
N LYS A 25 -41.09 10.70 22.85
CA LYS A 25 -39.70 11.10 23.07
C LYS A 25 -38.76 10.18 22.33
N LYS A 26 -38.17 10.64 21.24
CA LYS A 26 -36.97 10.01 20.61
C LYS A 26 -35.78 10.33 21.50
N VAL A 27 -35.37 9.34 22.30
CA VAL A 27 -34.06 9.34 22.96
C VAL A 27 -33.02 9.15 21.90
N ALA A 28 -32.35 10.23 21.52
CA ALA A 28 -31.19 10.20 20.65
C ALA A 28 -30.00 9.66 21.45
N THR A 29 -29.73 8.39 21.38
CA THR A 29 -28.45 7.80 21.81
C THR A 29 -27.32 8.35 20.94
N ARG A 30 -26.66 9.39 21.44
CA ARG A 30 -25.36 9.84 20.92
C ARG A 30 -24.37 8.68 21.07
N ARG A 31 -24.13 7.95 20.01
CA ARG A 31 -22.98 7.04 19.92
C ARG A 31 -21.72 7.91 20.02
N ALA A 32 -21.03 7.82 21.14
CA ALA A 32 -19.70 8.41 21.32
C ALA A 32 -18.76 7.81 20.25
N ALA A 33 -18.13 8.67 19.47
CA ALA A 33 -17.05 8.27 18.58
C ALA A 33 -15.94 7.63 19.43
N PRO A 34 -15.28 6.55 18.95
CA PRO A 34 -14.20 5.91 19.69
C PRO A 34 -13.10 6.96 19.93
N ALA A 35 -12.71 7.12 21.19
CA ALA A 35 -11.62 7.99 21.59
C ALA A 35 -10.35 7.54 20.85
N LYS A 36 -9.79 8.40 19.98
CA LYS A 36 -8.48 8.21 19.38
C LYS A 36 -7.49 7.93 20.50
N ALA A 37 -6.91 6.73 20.52
CA ALA A 37 -5.82 6.38 21.41
C ALA A 37 -4.74 7.48 21.28
N LYS A 38 -4.40 8.13 22.38
CA LYS A 38 -3.36 9.17 22.42
C LYS A 38 -2.02 8.46 22.18
N THR A 39 -1.54 8.48 20.95
CA THR A 39 -0.17 8.08 20.63
C THR A 39 0.77 8.89 21.51
N PRO A 40 1.74 8.28 22.20
CA PRO A 40 2.68 9.01 23.04
C PRO A 40 3.40 10.09 22.20
N PRO A 41 3.68 11.27 22.80
CA PRO A 41 4.23 12.39 22.07
C PRO A 41 5.61 12.01 21.47
N LEU A 42 5.77 12.19 20.17
CA LEU A 42 7.04 11.98 19.47
C LEU A 42 8.13 12.90 20.09
N ARG A 43 9.24 12.31 20.56
CA ARG A 43 10.36 13.05 21.16
C ARG A 43 11.65 12.84 20.39
N GLY A 44 12.50 13.86 20.34
CA GLY A 44 13.85 13.77 19.77
C GLY A 44 13.86 13.27 18.34
N MET A 45 14.62 12.23 18.05
CA MET A 45 14.84 11.67 16.71
C MET A 45 13.56 11.10 16.08
N ALA A 46 12.66 10.48 16.86
CA ALA A 46 11.40 9.95 16.36
C ALA A 46 10.54 11.03 15.67
N ARG A 47 10.61 12.26 16.14
CA ARG A 47 9.95 13.40 15.51
C ARG A 47 10.57 13.75 14.17
N SER A 48 11.90 13.73 14.07
CA SER A 48 12.61 13.99 12.81
C SER A 48 12.26 12.95 11.76
N PHE A 49 12.20 11.68 12.14
CA PHE A 49 11.76 10.60 11.23
C PHE A 49 10.32 10.79 10.79
N ALA A 50 9.39 11.07 11.70
CA ALA A 50 8.00 11.32 11.33
C ALA A 50 7.82 12.49 10.34
N VAL A 51 8.62 13.56 10.50
CA VAL A 51 8.63 14.70 9.55
C VAL A 51 9.16 14.27 8.19
N LEU A 52 10.25 13.48 8.14
CA LEU A 52 10.81 12.95 6.89
C LEU A 52 9.81 12.02 6.18
N GLU A 53 9.21 11.07 6.91
CA GLU A 53 8.22 10.13 6.39
C GLU A 53 6.99 10.86 5.84
N TYR A 54 6.50 11.86 6.55
CA TYR A 54 5.37 12.68 6.09
C TYR A 54 5.69 13.41 4.77
N LEU A 55 6.85 14.10 4.71
CA LEU A 55 7.27 14.88 3.55
C LEU A 55 7.72 14.00 2.36
N ALA A 56 8.07 12.76 2.60
CA ALA A 56 8.37 11.80 1.53
C ALA A 56 7.14 11.50 0.65
N VAL A 57 5.95 11.52 1.27
CA VAL A 57 4.68 11.22 0.58
C VAL A 57 3.89 12.49 0.25
N ASN A 58 4.03 13.53 1.08
CA ASN A 58 3.27 14.78 0.99
C ASN A 58 4.22 15.98 1.01
N PRO A 59 4.87 16.34 -0.11
CA PRO A 59 5.61 17.61 -0.18
C PRO A 59 4.72 18.77 0.24
N GLY A 60 5.21 19.65 1.12
CA GLY A 60 4.33 20.67 1.69
C GLY A 60 5.05 21.70 2.54
N ARG A 61 4.30 22.67 3.03
CA ARG A 61 4.80 23.71 3.92
C ARG A 61 4.77 23.25 5.38
N VAL A 62 5.49 23.96 6.25
CA VAL A 62 5.49 23.68 7.70
C VAL A 62 4.08 23.54 8.28
N VAL A 63 3.12 24.34 7.81
CA VAL A 63 1.73 24.30 8.28
C VAL A 63 1.04 22.97 7.92
N ASP A 64 1.37 22.41 6.77
CA ASP A 64 0.78 21.13 6.30
C ASP A 64 1.31 19.96 7.14
N VAL A 65 2.61 19.95 7.40
CA VAL A 65 3.26 18.97 8.30
C VAL A 65 2.70 19.08 9.72
N THR A 66 2.51 20.32 10.22
CA THR A 66 1.92 20.59 11.54
C THR A 66 0.53 19.97 11.65
N ARG A 67 -0.30 20.17 10.64
CA ARG A 67 -1.66 19.62 10.58
C ARG A 67 -1.66 18.10 10.46
N GLY A 68 -0.80 17.57 9.56
CA GLY A 68 -0.72 16.13 9.28
C GLY A 68 -0.23 15.31 10.47
N LEU A 69 0.76 15.82 11.20
CA LEU A 69 1.36 15.12 12.35
C LEU A 69 0.76 15.51 13.70
N GLY A 70 -0.10 16.54 13.77
CA GLY A 70 -0.66 17.04 15.03
C GLY A 70 0.42 17.59 15.99
N LEU A 71 1.56 18.08 15.46
CA LEU A 71 2.66 18.61 16.26
C LEU A 71 2.61 20.14 16.34
N PRO A 72 3.11 20.78 17.43
CA PRO A 72 3.18 22.23 17.53
C PRO A 72 4.01 22.86 16.43
N TRP A 73 3.56 23.97 15.86
CA TRP A 73 4.24 24.65 14.75
C TRP A 73 5.72 24.95 15.02
N ALA A 74 6.02 25.54 16.18
CA ALA A 74 7.41 25.87 16.54
C ALA A 74 8.33 24.63 16.57
N THR A 75 7.77 23.49 16.91
CA THR A 75 8.47 22.20 16.93
C THR A 75 8.76 21.71 15.53
N VAL A 76 7.73 21.69 14.65
CA VAL A 76 7.87 21.28 13.25
C VAL A 76 8.84 22.21 12.53
N HIS A 77 8.67 23.53 12.65
CA HIS A 77 9.54 24.53 12.02
C HIS A 77 11.02 24.33 12.38
N ARG A 78 11.33 24.17 13.68
CA ARG A 78 12.71 23.92 14.11
C ARG A 78 13.25 22.60 13.55
N THR A 79 12.44 21.54 13.53
CA THR A 79 12.85 20.23 12.99
C THR A 79 13.11 20.30 11.50
N VAL A 80 12.23 20.93 10.74
CA VAL A 80 12.36 21.11 9.29
C VAL A 80 13.63 21.91 8.93
N ILE A 81 13.90 23.04 9.62
CA ILE A 81 15.11 23.83 9.41
C ILE A 81 16.39 23.04 9.72
N GLN A 82 16.38 22.21 10.78
CA GLN A 82 17.53 21.37 11.09
C GLN A 82 17.76 20.30 10.02
N LEU A 83 16.71 19.67 9.53
CA LEU A 83 16.77 18.65 8.47
C LEU A 83 17.18 19.27 7.12
N GLU A 84 16.71 20.47 6.80
CA GLU A 84 17.13 21.23 5.62
C GLU A 84 18.61 21.57 5.68
N LYS A 85 19.11 22.17 6.78
CA LYS A 85 20.53 22.47 6.98
C LYS A 85 21.41 21.23 6.88
N ALA A 86 20.89 20.08 7.29
CA ALA A 86 21.60 18.81 7.20
C ALA A 86 21.48 18.14 5.81
N GLY A 87 20.73 18.73 4.85
CA GLY A 87 20.54 18.22 3.49
C GLY A 87 19.53 17.08 3.38
N PHE A 88 18.80 16.73 4.45
CA PHE A 88 17.74 15.73 4.43
C PHE A 88 16.43 16.23 3.84
N LEU A 89 16.20 17.56 3.89
CA LEU A 89 15.12 18.23 3.21
C LEU A 89 15.67 19.28 2.27
N HIS A 90 14.90 19.59 1.25
CA HIS A 90 15.11 20.70 0.32
C HIS A 90 13.87 21.57 0.34
N ARG A 91 14.06 22.89 0.37
CA ARG A 91 12.99 23.88 0.27
C ARG A 91 12.95 24.44 -1.15
N ASP A 92 11.80 24.35 -1.79
CA ASP A 92 11.53 25.05 -3.04
C ASP A 92 11.34 26.55 -2.74
N GLU A 93 12.16 27.39 -3.35
CA GLU A 93 12.16 28.84 -3.11
C GLU A 93 10.90 29.55 -3.64
N HIS A 94 10.25 29.00 -4.67
CA HIS A 94 9.06 29.61 -5.27
C HIS A 94 7.78 29.26 -4.50
N THR A 95 7.64 28.01 -4.12
CA THR A 95 6.43 27.50 -3.45
C THR A 95 6.52 27.51 -1.94
N ASN A 96 7.73 27.64 -1.39
CA ASN A 96 8.04 27.45 0.04
C ASN A 96 7.66 26.07 0.58
N GLN A 97 7.58 25.06 -0.29
CA GLN A 97 7.33 23.67 0.08
C GLN A 97 8.64 22.95 0.39
N TYR A 98 8.60 22.08 1.37
CA TYR A 98 9.68 21.18 1.70
C TYR A 98 9.43 19.82 1.06
N GLN A 99 10.49 19.21 0.58
CA GLN A 99 10.53 17.88 -0.01
C GLN A 99 11.82 17.16 0.42
N ILE A 100 11.91 15.87 0.15
CA ILE A 100 13.09 15.06 0.46
C ILE A 100 14.32 15.61 -0.24
N GLY A 101 15.39 15.79 0.53
CA GLY A 101 16.68 16.27 0.06
C GLY A 101 17.61 15.15 -0.42
N SER A 102 18.63 15.53 -1.20
CA SER A 102 19.57 14.59 -1.85
C SER A 102 20.37 13.72 -0.88
N ARG A 103 20.52 14.13 0.38
CA ARG A 103 21.26 13.35 1.38
C ARG A 103 20.60 11.99 1.66
N LEU A 104 19.26 11.92 1.60
CA LEU A 104 18.54 10.63 1.72
C LEU A 104 18.83 9.71 0.54
N TRP A 105 18.98 10.26 -0.67
CA TRP A 105 19.42 9.49 -1.82
C TRP A 105 20.80 8.85 -1.59
N HIS A 106 21.78 9.61 -1.07
CA HIS A 106 23.10 9.06 -0.78
C HIS A 106 23.06 7.91 0.23
N ILE A 107 22.23 8.02 1.27
CA ILE A 107 22.05 6.94 2.25
C ILE A 107 21.35 5.74 1.61
N GLY A 108 20.27 5.99 0.86
CA GLY A 108 19.51 4.95 0.16
C GLY A 108 20.33 4.22 -0.91
N SER A 109 21.18 4.93 -1.65
CA SER A 109 22.04 4.32 -2.67
C SER A 109 23.09 3.38 -2.06
N ALA A 110 23.60 3.68 -0.87
CA ALA A 110 24.49 2.76 -0.14
C ALA A 110 23.74 1.46 0.26
N TYR A 111 22.48 1.59 0.69
CA TYR A 111 21.63 0.42 0.94
C TYR A 111 21.44 -0.41 -0.33
N LEU A 112 21.03 0.21 -1.45
CA LEU A 112 20.84 -0.47 -2.74
C LEU A 112 22.10 -1.16 -3.22
N ALA A 113 23.28 -0.51 -3.12
CA ALA A 113 24.56 -1.07 -3.52
C ALA A 113 24.97 -2.30 -2.72
N SER A 114 24.60 -2.39 -1.46
CA SER A 114 24.88 -3.52 -0.57
C SER A 114 23.80 -4.62 -0.60
N HIS A 115 22.66 -4.33 -1.16
CA HIS A 115 21.46 -5.19 -1.09
C HIS A 115 21.57 -6.38 -2.04
N ARG A 116 21.81 -7.58 -1.49
CA ARG A 116 22.09 -8.79 -2.30
C ARG A 116 20.95 -9.15 -3.24
N VAL A 117 19.69 -9.11 -2.75
CA VAL A 117 18.51 -9.47 -3.56
C VAL A 117 18.36 -8.52 -4.74
N LEU A 118 18.49 -7.21 -4.53
CA LEU A 118 18.35 -6.23 -5.61
C LEU A 118 19.45 -6.38 -6.66
N ARG A 119 20.70 -6.59 -6.23
CA ARG A 119 21.80 -6.82 -7.19
C ARG A 119 21.57 -8.04 -8.07
N ALA A 120 21.08 -9.14 -7.49
CA ALA A 120 20.73 -10.35 -8.25
C ALA A 120 19.52 -10.13 -9.15
N ALA A 121 18.54 -9.30 -8.73
CA ALA A 121 17.33 -9.07 -9.49
C ALA A 121 17.49 -8.09 -10.65
N MET A 122 18.40 -7.10 -10.57
CA MET A 122 18.53 -6.02 -11.56
C MET A 122 18.64 -6.48 -13.03
N PRO A 123 19.43 -7.51 -13.40
CA PRO A 123 19.50 -7.96 -14.78
C PRO A 123 18.17 -8.46 -15.35
N TYR A 124 17.32 -9.04 -14.50
CA TYR A 124 16.01 -9.58 -14.87
C TYR A 124 14.96 -8.49 -14.92
N LEU A 125 15.02 -7.54 -14.00
CA LEU A 125 14.08 -6.41 -13.91
C LEU A 125 14.19 -5.51 -15.14
N ALA A 126 15.38 -5.27 -15.65
CA ALA A 126 15.62 -4.48 -16.87
C ALA A 126 14.92 -5.06 -18.11
N GLN A 127 14.72 -6.38 -18.17
CA GLN A 127 14.06 -7.05 -19.30
C GLN A 127 12.52 -6.86 -19.30
N ILE A 128 11.91 -6.52 -18.16
CA ILE A 128 10.45 -6.37 -18.04
C ILE A 128 10.01 -4.91 -18.22
N GLU A 129 10.90 -3.94 -18.08
CA GLU A 129 10.57 -2.51 -18.19
C GLU A 129 9.85 -2.14 -19.51
N GLU A 130 9.87 -3.01 -20.51
CA GLU A 130 9.18 -2.85 -21.79
C GLU A 130 7.75 -3.40 -21.82
N SER A 131 7.31 -4.14 -20.79
CA SER A 131 5.96 -4.73 -20.75
C SER A 131 4.92 -3.69 -20.35
N GLU A 132 4.09 -3.26 -21.31
CA GLU A 132 3.03 -2.29 -21.07
C GLU A 132 2.02 -2.77 -20.02
N GLY A 133 1.78 -1.96 -19.00
CA GLY A 133 0.70 -2.16 -18.03
C GLY A 133 1.02 -3.07 -16.84
N ILE A 134 2.29 -3.45 -16.64
CA ILE A 134 2.74 -4.26 -15.50
C ILE A 134 3.71 -3.46 -14.64
N VAL A 135 3.44 -3.37 -13.34
CA VAL A 135 4.38 -2.84 -12.36
C VAL A 135 5.09 -4.01 -11.70
N VAL A 136 6.42 -4.00 -11.72
CA VAL A 136 7.25 -5.04 -11.10
C VAL A 136 7.80 -4.53 -9.78
N GLN A 137 7.66 -5.32 -8.72
CA GLN A 137 8.18 -4.97 -7.39
C GLN A 137 8.99 -6.12 -6.80
N ILE A 138 10.07 -5.76 -6.09
CA ILE A 138 10.72 -6.63 -5.11
C ILE A 138 10.24 -6.17 -3.73
N THR A 139 9.72 -7.11 -2.96
CA THR A 139 9.14 -6.81 -1.63
C THR A 139 9.79 -7.72 -0.59
N GLU A 140 10.12 -7.16 0.56
CA GLU A 140 10.70 -7.86 1.70
C GLU A 140 9.81 -7.73 2.93
N ARG A 141 9.97 -8.67 3.86
CA ARG A 141 9.32 -8.58 5.16
C ARG A 141 10.15 -7.77 6.14
N ILE A 142 9.55 -6.72 6.67
CA ILE A 142 10.12 -5.94 7.78
C ILE A 142 9.12 -5.96 8.94
N GLY A 143 9.42 -6.74 9.97
CA GLY A 143 8.46 -6.97 11.06
C GLY A 143 7.19 -7.65 10.56
N ASN A 144 6.04 -6.99 10.70
CA ASN A 144 4.73 -7.48 10.26
C ASN A 144 4.25 -6.84 8.94
N LEU A 145 5.17 -6.22 8.21
CA LEU A 145 4.85 -5.49 6.99
C LEU A 145 5.61 -6.07 5.79
N ALA A 146 4.96 -6.05 4.65
CA ALA A 146 5.56 -6.23 3.35
C ALA A 146 5.99 -4.86 2.81
N VAL A 147 7.29 -4.67 2.58
CA VAL A 147 7.89 -3.40 2.17
C VAL A 147 8.47 -3.52 0.78
N ALA A 148 8.03 -2.68 -0.16
CA ALA A 148 8.59 -2.64 -1.49
C ALA A 148 9.98 -1.96 -1.44
N VAL A 149 11.03 -2.75 -1.66
CA VAL A 149 12.42 -2.27 -1.73
C VAL A 149 12.84 -1.88 -3.13
N TYR A 150 12.08 -2.31 -4.13
CA TYR A 150 12.22 -1.89 -5.53
C TYR A 150 10.83 -1.84 -6.19
N SER A 151 10.63 -0.86 -7.05
CA SER A 151 9.46 -0.75 -7.91
C SER A 151 9.87 -0.18 -9.26
N ALA A 152 9.74 -0.95 -10.33
CA ALA A 152 9.86 -0.44 -11.69
C ALA A 152 8.53 0.24 -12.05
N GLN A 153 8.61 1.54 -12.22
CA GLN A 153 7.47 2.36 -12.61
C GLN A 153 7.71 2.90 -14.02
N ARG A 154 7.25 2.12 -15.00
CA ARG A 154 7.04 2.66 -16.34
C ARG A 154 5.60 2.52 -16.67
N LEU A 155 4.72 3.25 -16.53
CA LEU A 155 3.36 3.30 -17.04
C LEU A 155 2.25 3.39 -16.00
N ALA A 156 1.44 4.34 -16.35
CA ALA A 156 0.16 4.70 -15.81
C ALA A 156 0.23 5.24 -14.37
N GLU A 157 0.24 6.56 -14.29
CA GLU A 157 -0.11 7.34 -13.11
C GLU A 157 -1.38 6.82 -12.40
N ASP A 158 -2.13 5.95 -13.08
CA ASP A 158 -3.41 5.40 -12.63
C ASP A 158 -3.37 4.02 -11.97
N ILE A 159 -2.30 3.20 -12.12
CA ILE A 159 -2.36 1.80 -11.64
C ILE A 159 -1.95 1.66 -10.19
N THR A 160 -0.93 2.36 -9.79
CA THR A 160 -0.58 2.47 -8.37
C THR A 160 0.25 3.74 -8.17
N LYS A 161 -0.09 4.55 -7.20
CA LYS A 161 0.89 5.43 -6.56
C LYS A 161 1.83 4.55 -5.72
N ALA A 162 2.47 3.59 -6.37
CA ALA A 162 3.43 2.69 -5.74
C ALA A 162 4.73 3.46 -5.53
N HIS A 163 4.79 4.16 -4.44
CA HIS A 163 5.99 4.84 -4.00
C HIS A 163 6.95 3.80 -3.42
N TYR A 164 8.26 3.99 -3.62
CA TYR A 164 9.29 3.27 -2.88
C TYR A 164 9.01 3.35 -1.37
N GLY A 165 9.28 2.27 -0.66
CA GLY A 165 9.03 2.22 0.78
C GLY A 165 7.56 2.08 1.17
N TYR A 166 6.67 1.88 0.22
CA TYR A 166 5.27 1.61 0.50
C TYR A 166 5.16 0.25 1.22
N HIS A 167 4.49 0.25 2.35
CA HIS A 167 4.36 -0.93 3.19
C HIS A 167 2.89 -1.30 3.37
N PHE A 168 2.64 -2.61 3.38
CA PHE A 168 1.32 -3.19 3.58
C PHE A 168 1.37 -4.24 4.69
N PRO A 169 0.24 -4.50 5.38
CA PRO A 169 0.14 -5.68 6.22
C PRO A 169 0.44 -6.96 5.41
N LEU A 170 1.09 -7.95 6.02
CA LEU A 170 1.50 -9.19 5.32
C LEU A 170 0.31 -10.00 4.76
N HIS A 171 -0.90 -9.83 5.27
CA HIS A 171 -2.09 -10.50 4.75
C HIS A 171 -2.69 -9.82 3.52
N CYS A 172 -2.21 -8.62 3.15
CA CYS A 172 -2.74 -7.83 2.03
C CYS A 172 -1.87 -7.98 0.79
N GLY A 173 -2.50 -8.35 -0.31
CA GLY A 173 -1.85 -8.52 -1.60
C GLY A 173 -0.97 -9.77 -1.72
N SER A 174 -0.79 -10.24 -2.94
CA SER A 174 0.00 -11.45 -3.22
C SER A 174 1.41 -11.38 -2.66
N LYS A 175 2.05 -10.21 -2.70
CA LYS A 175 3.41 -9.97 -2.18
C LYS A 175 3.55 -10.17 -0.67
N GLY A 176 2.54 -9.79 0.09
CA GLY A 176 2.53 -10.00 1.54
C GLY A 176 2.17 -11.43 1.88
N GLN A 177 1.15 -11.97 1.24
CA GLN A 177 0.68 -13.34 1.48
C GLN A 177 1.75 -14.39 1.14
N ILE A 178 2.53 -14.21 0.07
CA ILE A 178 3.63 -15.12 -0.27
C ILE A 178 4.74 -15.09 0.80
N LEU A 179 5.08 -13.90 1.31
CA LEU A 179 6.08 -13.78 2.38
C LEU A 179 5.57 -14.45 3.67
N LEU A 180 4.31 -14.21 4.04
CA LEU A 180 3.70 -14.79 5.23
C LEU A 180 3.57 -16.31 5.13
N ALA A 181 3.26 -16.86 3.94
CA ALA A 181 3.08 -18.29 3.71
C ALA A 181 4.35 -19.10 3.97
N TYR A 182 5.53 -18.48 3.85
CA TYR A 182 6.83 -19.15 4.07
C TYR A 182 7.47 -18.84 5.42
N GLU A 183 6.78 -18.10 6.28
CA GLU A 183 7.25 -17.88 7.66
C GLU A 183 7.07 -19.11 8.55
N ASP A 184 7.73 -19.08 9.72
CA ASP A 184 7.60 -20.12 10.72
C ASP A 184 6.15 -20.21 11.23
N PRO A 185 5.65 -21.41 11.55
CA PRO A 185 4.28 -21.61 12.05
C PRO A 185 3.94 -20.72 13.26
N ASP A 186 4.88 -20.55 14.20
CA ASP A 186 4.69 -19.71 15.37
C ASP A 186 4.50 -18.22 15.01
N PHE A 187 5.24 -17.74 14.00
CA PHE A 187 5.07 -16.39 13.49
C PHE A 187 3.70 -16.22 12.82
N ILE A 188 3.29 -17.19 11.98
CA ILE A 188 1.97 -17.17 11.32
C ILE A 188 0.88 -17.14 12.38
N ASP A 189 0.97 -17.99 13.41
CA ASP A 189 0.00 -18.06 14.50
C ASP A 189 -0.08 -16.75 15.29
N ALA A 190 1.06 -16.14 15.57
CA ALA A 190 1.11 -14.84 16.23
C ALA A 190 0.53 -13.73 15.35
N TYR A 191 0.78 -13.80 14.04
CA TYR A 191 0.26 -12.82 13.08
C TYR A 191 -1.27 -12.92 12.96
N LEU A 192 -1.81 -14.13 12.86
CA LEU A 192 -3.25 -14.38 12.73
C LEU A 192 -4.08 -14.01 13.97
N ARG A 193 -3.44 -13.89 15.14
CA ARG A 193 -4.11 -13.40 16.38
C ARG A 193 -4.27 -11.87 16.42
N ARG A 194 -3.70 -11.14 15.45
CA ARG A 194 -3.79 -9.68 15.38
C ARG A 194 -5.14 -9.26 14.80
N ASP A 195 -5.48 -7.99 14.98
CA ASP A 195 -6.53 -7.35 14.20
C ASP A 195 -6.04 -7.17 12.77
N LEU A 196 -6.71 -7.82 11.81
CA LEU A 196 -6.35 -7.82 10.39
C LEU A 196 -7.07 -6.66 9.70
N GLU A 197 -6.31 -5.66 9.29
CA GLU A 197 -6.83 -4.47 8.61
C GLU A 197 -7.47 -4.82 7.26
N ARG A 198 -8.66 -4.28 7.01
CA ARG A 198 -9.38 -4.45 5.75
C ARG A 198 -9.12 -3.25 4.84
N LEU A 199 -8.43 -3.47 3.73
CA LEU A 199 -8.14 -2.43 2.73
C LEU A 199 -9.27 -2.31 1.71
N THR A 200 -9.89 -3.44 1.34
CA THR A 200 -11.03 -3.52 0.42
C THR A 200 -12.05 -4.57 0.89
N SER A 201 -13.16 -4.73 0.19
CA SER A 201 -14.10 -5.83 0.44
C SER A 201 -13.49 -7.22 0.24
N GLU A 202 -12.48 -7.31 -0.65
CA GLU A 202 -11.83 -8.56 -1.04
C GLU A 202 -10.66 -8.94 -0.12
N THR A 203 -10.23 -8.04 0.77
CA THR A 203 -9.15 -8.34 1.73
C THR A 203 -9.58 -9.45 2.69
N ILE A 204 -8.79 -10.53 2.76
CA ILE A 204 -9.02 -11.64 3.69
C ILE A 204 -8.66 -11.19 5.10
N THR A 205 -9.65 -11.09 5.97
CA THR A 205 -9.48 -10.69 7.38
C THR A 205 -9.93 -11.77 8.37
N ASP A 206 -10.48 -12.89 7.87
CA ASP A 206 -10.76 -14.06 8.70
C ASP A 206 -9.50 -14.89 8.85
N PRO A 207 -9.02 -15.16 10.10
CA PRO A 207 -7.79 -15.90 10.33
C PRO A 207 -7.80 -17.34 9.81
N ALA A 208 -8.96 -18.03 9.84
CA ALA A 208 -9.06 -19.40 9.37
C ALA A 208 -9.02 -19.46 7.83
N VAL A 209 -9.71 -18.54 7.17
CA VAL A 209 -9.68 -18.39 5.70
C VAL A 209 -8.27 -18.04 5.24
N LEU A 210 -7.62 -17.08 5.91
CA LEU A 210 -6.25 -16.68 5.57
C LEU A 210 -5.27 -17.83 5.75
N ARG A 211 -5.36 -18.60 6.84
CA ARG A 211 -4.53 -19.78 7.05
C ARG A 211 -4.67 -20.80 5.92
N ALA A 212 -5.90 -21.09 5.51
CA ALA A 212 -6.14 -22.02 4.40
C ALA A 212 -5.55 -21.48 3.08
N GLU A 213 -5.63 -20.18 2.86
CA GLU A 213 -5.03 -19.55 1.68
C GLU A 213 -3.49 -19.62 1.70
N LEU A 214 -2.86 -19.36 2.84
CA LEU A 214 -1.39 -19.51 2.99
C LEU A 214 -0.90 -20.93 2.70
N VAL A 215 -1.67 -21.96 3.08
CA VAL A 215 -1.36 -23.36 2.74
C VAL A 215 -1.40 -23.59 1.23
N LYS A 216 -2.42 -23.09 0.55
CA LYS A 216 -2.53 -23.16 -0.93
C LYS A 216 -1.38 -22.45 -1.62
N ILE A 217 -1.05 -21.24 -1.16
CA ILE A 217 0.06 -20.44 -1.69
C ILE A 217 1.39 -21.20 -1.54
N ARG A 218 1.63 -21.80 -0.37
CA ARG A 218 2.86 -22.58 -0.12
C ARG A 218 2.94 -23.81 -1.03
N SER A 219 1.82 -24.50 -1.26
CA SER A 219 1.74 -25.64 -2.17
C SER A 219 1.90 -25.26 -3.64
N ALA A 220 1.29 -24.16 -4.07
CA ALA A 220 1.38 -23.66 -5.45
C ALA A 220 2.73 -22.99 -5.75
N GLY A 221 3.48 -22.55 -4.73
CA GLY A 221 4.70 -21.76 -4.90
C GLY A 221 4.46 -20.33 -5.42
N MET A 222 3.20 -19.90 -5.48
CA MET A 222 2.80 -18.60 -6.02
C MET A 222 1.55 -18.09 -5.29
N ALA A 223 1.42 -16.77 -5.17
CA ALA A 223 0.21 -16.10 -4.72
C ALA A 223 -0.41 -15.27 -5.85
N LEU A 224 -1.74 -15.30 -5.97
CA LEU A 224 -2.52 -14.45 -6.85
C LEU A 224 -3.63 -13.79 -6.03
N THR A 225 -3.71 -12.47 -6.06
CA THR A 225 -4.80 -11.72 -5.43
C THR A 225 -5.46 -10.77 -6.42
N VAL A 226 -6.77 -10.55 -6.24
CA VAL A 226 -7.56 -9.67 -7.11
C VAL A 226 -8.35 -8.71 -6.23
N ALA A 227 -8.19 -7.42 -6.49
CA ALA A 227 -8.89 -6.34 -5.80
C ALA A 227 -8.66 -6.30 -4.26
N ASP A 228 -7.70 -7.04 -3.74
CA ASP A 228 -7.41 -7.21 -2.31
C ASP A 228 -6.80 -5.94 -1.67
N VAL A 229 -5.93 -5.22 -2.40
CA VAL A 229 -5.30 -3.97 -1.97
C VAL A 229 -5.98 -2.76 -2.61
N GLN A 230 -6.32 -2.86 -3.88
CA GLN A 230 -7.00 -1.82 -4.65
C GLN A 230 -8.07 -2.44 -5.55
N PRO A 231 -9.27 -1.82 -5.68
CA PRO A 231 -10.42 -2.43 -6.36
C PRO A 231 -10.22 -2.80 -7.83
N PHE A 232 -9.26 -2.15 -8.51
CA PHE A 232 -9.06 -2.32 -9.97
C PHE A 232 -7.79 -3.09 -10.33
N THR A 233 -7.02 -3.55 -9.34
CA THR A 233 -5.76 -4.25 -9.55
C THR A 233 -5.87 -5.74 -9.28
N GLY A 234 -5.01 -6.50 -9.97
CA GLY A 234 -4.61 -7.84 -9.60
C GLY A 234 -3.11 -7.86 -9.35
N SER A 235 -2.63 -8.82 -8.58
CA SER A 235 -1.21 -9.04 -8.39
C SER A 235 -0.86 -10.51 -8.28
N MET A 236 0.29 -10.88 -8.83
CA MET A 236 0.90 -12.21 -8.71
C MET A 236 2.25 -12.07 -8.05
N SER A 237 2.61 -13.01 -7.18
CA SER A 237 3.91 -13.00 -6.51
C SER A 237 4.51 -14.39 -6.38
N ALA A 238 5.82 -14.47 -6.58
CA ALA A 238 6.62 -15.67 -6.39
C ALA A 238 7.73 -15.44 -5.34
N PRO A 239 8.14 -16.48 -4.59
CA PRO A 239 9.14 -16.34 -3.55
C PRO A 239 10.54 -16.29 -4.14
N ILE A 240 11.38 -15.38 -3.64
CA ILE A 240 12.81 -15.34 -3.90
C ILE A 240 13.53 -16.01 -2.73
N ARG A 241 14.27 -17.09 -3.01
CA ARG A 241 14.98 -17.87 -2.00
C ARG A 241 16.44 -17.51 -1.90
N SER A 242 16.99 -17.53 -0.70
CA SER A 242 18.43 -17.44 -0.44
C SER A 242 19.12 -18.80 -0.64
N ALA A 243 20.45 -18.83 -0.58
CA ALA A 243 21.27 -20.04 -0.63
C ALA A 243 20.83 -21.13 0.36
N GLY A 244 20.31 -20.75 1.51
CA GLY A 244 19.78 -21.68 2.54
C GLY A 244 18.32 -22.09 2.34
N GLY A 245 17.71 -21.81 1.16
CA GLY A 245 16.32 -22.19 0.85
C GLY A 245 15.24 -21.29 1.50
N ARG A 246 15.61 -20.41 2.43
CA ARG A 246 14.66 -19.47 3.07
C ARG A 246 14.17 -18.44 2.06
N VAL A 247 12.88 -18.12 2.10
CA VAL A 247 12.29 -17.00 1.36
C VAL A 247 12.75 -15.70 2.02
N VAL A 248 13.44 -14.86 1.25
CA VAL A 248 14.02 -13.59 1.72
C VAL A 248 13.33 -12.37 1.11
N ALA A 249 12.66 -12.56 -0.02
CA ALA A 249 11.91 -11.53 -0.71
C ALA A 249 10.81 -12.17 -1.58
N SER A 250 9.95 -11.35 -2.15
CA SER A 250 9.01 -11.74 -3.20
C SER A 250 9.22 -10.88 -4.45
N LEU A 251 9.15 -11.51 -5.62
CA LEU A 251 8.95 -10.84 -6.89
C LEU A 251 7.44 -10.71 -7.11
N CYS A 252 6.97 -9.51 -7.44
CA CYS A 252 5.56 -9.21 -7.60
C CYS A 252 5.29 -8.51 -8.92
N PHE A 253 4.30 -8.99 -9.68
CA PHE A 253 3.70 -8.31 -10.82
C PHE A 253 2.35 -7.75 -10.41
N ILE A 254 2.15 -6.45 -10.61
CA ILE A 254 0.89 -5.77 -10.36
C ILE A 254 0.35 -5.26 -11.70
N PHE A 255 -0.92 -5.48 -11.97
CA PHE A 255 -1.55 -5.16 -13.23
C PHE A 255 -3.04 -4.81 -13.04
N ARG A 256 -3.68 -4.29 -14.06
CA ARG A 256 -5.15 -4.10 -14.04
C ARG A 256 -5.85 -5.46 -14.03
N LYS A 257 -6.80 -5.69 -13.11
CA LYS A 257 -7.50 -6.98 -12.96
C LYS A 257 -8.18 -7.48 -14.25
N VAL A 258 -8.50 -6.57 -15.20
CA VAL A 258 -9.08 -6.93 -16.49
C VAL A 258 -8.15 -7.84 -17.30
N LEU A 259 -6.84 -7.78 -17.09
CA LEU A 259 -5.85 -8.64 -17.73
C LEU A 259 -6.08 -10.13 -17.44
N LEU A 260 -6.60 -10.46 -16.25
CA LEU A 260 -6.93 -11.83 -15.85
C LEU A 260 -8.06 -12.48 -16.65
N ARG A 261 -8.80 -11.71 -17.43
CA ARG A 261 -9.83 -12.25 -18.34
C ARG A 261 -9.23 -12.99 -19.54
N ASN A 262 -7.99 -12.67 -19.89
CA ASN A 262 -7.23 -13.38 -20.91
C ASN A 262 -6.40 -14.48 -20.23
N GLU A 263 -6.84 -15.74 -20.41
CA GLU A 263 -6.24 -16.89 -19.74
C GLU A 263 -4.80 -17.13 -20.22
N THR A 264 -4.58 -17.08 -21.52
CA THR A 264 -3.23 -17.21 -22.12
C THR A 264 -2.26 -16.18 -21.54
N ARG A 265 -2.69 -14.90 -21.47
CA ARG A 265 -1.85 -13.85 -20.92
C ARG A 265 -1.57 -14.03 -19.45
N ARG A 266 -2.54 -14.52 -18.69
CA ARG A 266 -2.38 -14.85 -17.27
C ARG A 266 -1.31 -15.94 -17.09
N GLU A 267 -1.38 -17.03 -17.88
CA GLU A 267 -0.42 -18.13 -17.83
C GLU A 267 0.99 -17.67 -18.23
N GLU A 268 1.14 -16.91 -19.31
CA GLU A 268 2.42 -16.31 -19.72
C GLU A 268 3.06 -15.49 -18.59
N LEU A 269 2.27 -14.68 -17.90
CA LEU A 269 2.76 -13.87 -16.79
C LEU A 269 3.14 -14.71 -15.57
N GLN A 270 2.40 -15.80 -15.30
CA GLN A 270 2.74 -16.74 -14.24
C GLN A 270 4.09 -17.41 -14.52
N ASP A 271 4.26 -17.93 -15.73
CA ASP A 271 5.51 -18.58 -16.15
C ASP A 271 6.69 -17.62 -16.11
N GLN A 272 6.50 -16.40 -16.61
CA GLN A 272 7.52 -15.35 -16.56
C GLN A 272 7.90 -15.00 -15.12
N LEU A 273 6.92 -14.80 -14.25
CA LEU A 273 7.12 -14.48 -12.83
C LEU A 273 7.92 -15.60 -12.13
N MET A 274 7.47 -16.85 -12.31
CA MET A 274 8.08 -18.00 -11.67
C MET A 274 9.52 -18.22 -12.17
N HIS A 275 9.74 -18.13 -13.49
CA HIS A 275 11.05 -18.25 -14.08
C HIS A 275 12.02 -17.18 -13.55
N MET A 276 11.60 -15.94 -13.50
CA MET A 276 12.43 -14.84 -12.98
C MET A 276 12.75 -14.99 -11.50
N ALA A 277 11.75 -15.30 -10.68
CA ALA A 277 11.98 -15.48 -9.25
C ALA A 277 12.96 -16.64 -8.98
N HIS A 278 12.85 -17.71 -9.77
CA HIS A 278 13.77 -18.86 -9.72
C HIS A 278 15.19 -18.45 -10.14
N SER A 279 15.34 -17.73 -11.24
CA SER A 279 16.65 -17.28 -11.75
C SER A 279 17.35 -16.36 -10.74
N ILE A 280 16.61 -15.40 -10.15
CA ILE A 280 17.12 -14.54 -9.08
C ILE A 280 17.57 -15.37 -7.86
N ALA A 281 16.81 -16.38 -7.48
CA ALA A 281 17.18 -17.26 -6.38
C ALA A 281 18.46 -18.06 -6.66
N ILE A 282 18.65 -18.56 -7.90
CA ILE A 282 19.88 -19.22 -8.32
C ILE A 282 21.09 -18.27 -8.20
N ASP A 283 20.95 -17.02 -8.64
CA ASP A 283 22.01 -16.01 -8.53
C ASP A 283 22.31 -15.63 -7.06
N LEU A 284 21.33 -15.83 -6.15
CA LEU A 284 21.53 -15.73 -4.72
C LEU A 284 22.17 -16.98 -4.08
N GLY A 285 22.46 -18.01 -4.90
CA GLY A 285 23.09 -19.26 -4.49
C GLY A 285 22.12 -20.38 -4.08
N TRP A 286 20.82 -20.20 -4.31
CA TRP A 286 19.86 -21.27 -4.07
C TRP A 286 20.08 -22.43 -5.06
N ARG A 287 19.91 -23.68 -4.54
CA ARG A 287 19.99 -24.90 -5.33
C ARG A 287 18.73 -25.73 -5.06
N PRO A 288 17.85 -25.94 -6.07
CA PRO A 288 16.57 -26.64 -5.90
C PRO A 288 16.72 -28.07 -5.37
N ASP A 289 17.84 -28.75 -5.67
CA ASP A 289 18.07 -30.15 -5.33
C ASP A 289 18.64 -30.35 -3.90
N GLN A 290 18.83 -29.29 -3.13
CA GLN A 290 19.41 -29.33 -1.78
C GLN A 290 18.44 -28.85 -0.67
N GLY A 291 17.14 -28.66 -0.98
CA GLY A 291 16.13 -28.12 -0.07
C GLY A 291 15.02 -29.10 0.30
#